data_a7a0e3b26117d3f00c8f3321e839a6dc
#
_entry.id   a7a0e3b26117d3f00c8f3321e839a6dc
#
_cell.length_a   1.000
_cell.length_b   1.000
_cell.length_c   1.000
_cell.angle_alpha   90.00
_cell.angle_beta   90.00
_cell.angle_gamma   90.00
#
_symmetry.space_group_name_H-M   'P 1'
#
loop_
_entity.id
_entity.type
_entity.pdbx_description
1 polymer ?
#
loop_
_entity_poly.entity_id
_entity_poly.type
_entity_poly.pdbx_seq_one_letter_code
_entity_poly.pdbx_strand_id
1 'polypeptide(L)'
;MKKKIYDALSNIVDPEVGFDIVSLGLIYDAVCDENGKVKVTMTLSTRSCPLHEMILGWVETAVLNVDGVKECEIDLVWEPAWSIEMASDEVRAELGANRF
;
A
#
# COMPACT_ATOMS: atom_id res chain seq x y z
N MET A 1 -1.20 -8.77 -14.64
CA MET A 1 -1.75 -7.48 -14.22
C MET A 1 -1.50 -7.20 -12.72
N LYS A 2 -1.79 -8.16 -11.88
CA LYS A 2 -1.60 -7.99 -10.44
C LYS A 2 -0.16 -7.64 -10.07
N LYS A 3 0.81 -8.30 -10.69
CA LYS A 3 2.22 -8.02 -10.46
C LYS A 3 2.59 -6.57 -10.81
N LYS A 4 2.05 -6.08 -11.92
CA LYS A 4 2.32 -4.70 -12.35
C LYS A 4 1.75 -3.69 -11.36
N ILE A 5 0.61 -4.00 -10.76
CA ILE A 5 -0.01 -3.16 -9.75
C ILE A 5 0.86 -3.11 -8.51
N TYR A 6 1.33 -4.25 -8.02
CA TYR A 6 2.22 -4.30 -6.87
C TYR A 6 3.55 -3.61 -7.14
N ASP A 7 4.10 -3.77 -8.34
CA ASP A 7 5.34 -3.07 -8.72
C ASP A 7 5.16 -1.56 -8.69
N ALA A 8 4.01 -1.08 -9.18
CA ALA A 8 3.70 0.35 -9.13
C ALA A 8 3.55 0.84 -7.68
N LEU A 9 2.88 0.06 -6.85
CA LEU A 9 2.67 0.41 -5.45
C LEU A 9 3.97 0.40 -4.65
N SER A 10 4.94 -0.44 -5.02
CA SER A 10 6.21 -0.51 -4.33
C SER A 10 7.07 0.74 -4.50
N ASN A 11 6.68 1.65 -5.39
CA ASN A 11 7.35 2.94 -5.55
C ASN A 11 6.81 4.01 -4.60
N ILE A 12 5.76 3.68 -3.86
CA ILE A 12 5.15 4.62 -2.91
C ILE A 12 5.74 4.37 -1.54
N VAL A 13 6.40 5.39 -0.99
CA VAL A 13 7.05 5.31 0.32
C VAL A 13 6.20 6.03 1.34
N ASP A 14 5.94 5.37 2.47
CA ASP A 14 5.28 6.01 3.59
C ASP A 14 6.29 6.97 4.24
N PRO A 15 6.02 8.28 4.21
CA PRO A 15 6.98 9.26 4.71
C PRO A 15 7.22 9.21 6.22
N GLU A 16 6.33 8.56 6.96
CA GLU A 16 6.51 8.42 8.40
C GLU A 16 7.51 7.32 8.76
N VAL A 17 7.58 6.28 7.94
CA VAL A 17 8.41 5.11 8.23
C VAL A 17 9.61 4.99 7.31
N GLY A 18 9.53 5.54 6.11
CA GLY A 18 10.64 5.51 5.15
C GLY A 18 10.75 4.24 4.33
N PHE A 19 9.72 3.41 4.33
CA PHE A 19 9.68 2.18 3.53
C PHE A 19 8.47 2.19 2.60
N ASP A 20 8.55 1.43 1.51
CA ASP A 20 7.43 1.35 0.59
C ASP A 20 6.25 0.61 1.22
N ILE A 21 5.05 0.99 0.79
CA ILE A 21 3.81 0.48 1.40
C ILE A 21 3.60 -1.01 1.18
N VAL A 22 4.17 -1.58 0.11
CA VAL A 22 4.06 -3.02 -0.14
C VAL A 22 4.92 -3.79 0.86
N SER A 23 6.17 -3.36 1.06
CA SER A 23 7.06 -4.00 2.02
C SER A 23 6.57 -3.85 3.45
N LEU A 24 5.87 -2.77 3.75
CA LEU A 24 5.28 -2.56 5.08
C LEU A 24 4.09 -3.48 5.35
N GLY A 25 3.54 -4.11 4.31
CA GLY A 25 2.36 -4.96 4.48
C GLY A 25 1.05 -4.19 4.57
N LEU A 26 1.03 -2.96 4.05
CA LEU A 26 -0.17 -2.13 4.07
C LEU A 26 -1.17 -2.51 3.00
N ILE A 27 -0.73 -3.18 1.95
CA ILE A 27 -1.61 -3.62 0.86
C ILE A 27 -2.09 -5.04 1.17
N TYR A 28 -3.38 -5.18 1.47
CA TYR A 28 -3.95 -6.47 1.82
C TYR A 28 -4.38 -7.25 0.59
N ASP A 29 -4.86 -6.56 -0.43
CA ASP A 29 -5.25 -7.21 -1.67
C ASP A 29 -5.30 -6.19 -2.81
N ALA A 30 -5.16 -6.68 -4.03
CA ALA A 30 -5.32 -5.86 -5.22
C ALA A 30 -5.92 -6.75 -6.30
N VAL A 31 -7.13 -6.42 -6.72
CA VAL A 31 -7.89 -7.20 -7.69
C VAL A 31 -8.14 -6.36 -8.92
N CYS A 32 -7.92 -6.94 -10.09
CA CYS A 32 -8.21 -6.29 -11.35
C CYS A 32 -9.26 -7.12 -12.11
N ASP A 33 -10.35 -6.47 -12.53
CA ASP A 33 -11.35 -7.16 -13.31
C ASP A 33 -11.06 -7.09 -14.81
N GLU A 34 -11.92 -7.71 -15.61
CA GLU A 34 -11.75 -7.80 -17.07
C GLU A 34 -11.89 -6.43 -17.74
N ASN A 35 -12.51 -5.49 -17.09
CA ASN A 35 -12.76 -4.15 -17.65
C ASN A 35 -11.64 -3.16 -17.33
N GLY A 36 -10.62 -3.60 -16.61
CA GLY A 36 -9.53 -2.73 -16.21
C GLY A 36 -9.81 -1.93 -14.94
N LYS A 37 -10.83 -2.34 -14.19
CA LYS A 37 -11.10 -1.74 -12.89
C LYS A 37 -10.30 -2.47 -11.82
N VAL A 38 -9.51 -1.70 -11.06
CA VAL A 38 -8.69 -2.24 -9.99
C VAL A 38 -9.28 -1.83 -8.65
N LYS A 39 -9.38 -2.79 -7.74
CA LYS A 39 -9.75 -2.53 -6.36
C LYS A 39 -8.57 -2.87 -5.47
N VAL A 40 -8.09 -1.90 -4.72
CA VAL A 40 -7.00 -2.08 -3.77
C VAL A 40 -7.58 -2.04 -2.36
N THR A 41 -7.39 -3.12 -1.62
CA THR A 41 -7.76 -3.17 -0.21
C THR A 41 -6.49 -2.95 0.59
N MET A 42 -6.46 -1.89 1.37
CA MET A 42 -5.27 -1.51 2.10
C MET A 42 -5.60 -0.88 3.44
N THR A 43 -4.58 -0.77 4.28
CA THR A 43 -4.67 -0.06 5.54
C THR A 43 -3.50 0.90 5.68
N LEU A 44 -3.47 1.63 6.78
CA LEU A 44 -2.38 2.52 7.12
C LEU A 44 -1.88 2.18 8.52
N SER A 45 -0.64 2.58 8.82
CA SER A 45 -0.02 2.22 10.09
C SER A 45 -0.65 2.92 11.28
N THR A 46 -1.32 4.04 11.07
CA THR A 46 -2.01 4.77 12.13
C THR A 46 -3.23 5.49 11.58
N ARG A 47 -4.29 5.55 12.38
CA ARG A 47 -5.51 6.26 12.02
C ARG A 47 -5.36 7.77 12.12
N SER A 48 -4.42 8.22 12.93
CA SER A 48 -4.23 9.65 13.18
C SER A 48 -3.25 10.32 12.24
N CYS A 49 -2.73 9.59 11.25
CA CYS A 49 -1.78 10.15 10.30
C CYS A 49 -2.46 11.21 9.41
N PRO A 50 -1.99 12.46 9.45
CA PRO A 50 -2.57 13.51 8.60
C PRO A 50 -2.24 13.34 7.12
N LEU A 51 -1.39 12.37 6.78
CA LEU A 51 -0.96 12.11 5.41
C LEU A 51 -1.81 11.05 4.71
N HIS A 52 -2.91 10.60 5.32
CA HIS A 52 -3.79 9.59 4.74
C HIS A 52 -4.20 9.92 3.31
N GLU A 53 -4.71 11.12 3.12
CA GLU A 53 -5.19 11.55 1.81
C GLU A 53 -4.08 11.59 0.77
N MET A 54 -2.89 12.01 1.17
CA MET A 54 -1.74 12.04 0.28
C MET A 54 -1.36 10.64 -0.18
N ILE A 55 -1.27 9.70 0.76
CA ILE A 55 -0.90 8.33 0.44
C ILE A 55 -1.94 7.70 -0.46
N LEU A 56 -3.22 7.88 -0.15
CA LEU A 56 -4.30 7.34 -0.98
C LEU A 56 -4.29 7.93 -2.39
N GLY A 57 -4.00 9.22 -2.51
CA GLY A 57 -3.85 9.87 -3.81
C GLY A 57 -2.68 9.31 -4.61
N TRP A 58 -1.57 9.06 -3.96
CA TRP A 58 -0.41 8.45 -4.60
C TRP A 58 -0.71 7.02 -5.08
N VAL A 59 -1.42 6.25 -4.26
CA VAL A 59 -1.83 4.89 -4.62
C VAL A 59 -2.71 4.92 -5.85
N GLU A 60 -3.73 5.76 -5.84
CA GLU A 60 -4.64 5.90 -6.98
C GLU A 60 -3.88 6.28 -8.25
N THR A 61 -3.02 7.28 -8.18
CA THR A 61 -2.25 7.74 -9.32
C THR A 61 -1.33 6.64 -9.85
N ALA A 62 -0.63 5.94 -8.96
CA ALA A 62 0.28 4.88 -9.36
C ALA A 62 -0.46 3.74 -10.06
N VAL A 63 -1.62 3.35 -9.54
CA VAL A 63 -2.41 2.27 -10.14
C VAL A 63 -2.98 2.70 -11.49
N LEU A 64 -3.47 3.92 -11.59
CA LEU A 64 -4.03 4.42 -12.86
C LEU A 64 -2.98 4.54 -13.95
N ASN A 65 -1.72 4.67 -13.59
CA ASN A 65 -0.62 4.73 -14.56
C ASN A 65 -0.19 3.35 -15.07
N VAL A 66 -0.72 2.27 -14.51
CA VAL A 66 -0.43 0.93 -15.00
C VAL A 66 -1.19 0.69 -16.31
N ASP A 67 -0.50 0.15 -17.32
CA ASP A 67 -1.13 -0.13 -18.61
C ASP A 67 -2.31 -1.09 -18.43
N GLY A 68 -3.44 -0.73 -19.02
CA GLY A 68 -4.66 -1.54 -18.98
C GLY A 68 -5.58 -1.20 -17.84
N VAL A 69 -5.16 -0.36 -16.90
CA VAL A 69 -6.02 0.08 -15.80
C VAL A 69 -6.82 1.29 -16.24
N LYS A 70 -8.13 1.22 -16.08
CA LYS A 70 -9.06 2.29 -16.44
C LYS A 70 -9.64 2.99 -15.23
N GLU A 71 -9.84 2.25 -14.14
CA GLU A 71 -10.38 2.78 -12.90
C GLU A 71 -9.65 2.18 -11.71
N CYS A 72 -9.57 2.96 -10.64
CA CYS A 72 -8.98 2.50 -9.39
C CYS A 72 -9.92 2.85 -8.24
N GLU A 73 -10.28 1.83 -7.47
CA GLU A 73 -11.05 2.00 -6.25
C GLU A 73 -10.15 1.58 -5.07
N ILE A 74 -10.09 2.40 -4.04
CA ILE A 74 -9.32 2.09 -2.85
C ILE A 74 -10.28 1.84 -1.70
N ASP A 75 -10.17 0.65 -1.11
CA ASP A 75 -10.94 0.29 0.07
C ASP A 75 -10.01 0.37 1.28
N LEU A 76 -10.09 1.46 2.02
CA LEU A 76 -9.27 1.67 3.21
C LEU A 76 -9.94 0.97 4.38
N VAL A 77 -9.27 -0.03 4.93
CA VAL A 77 -9.80 -0.85 6.02
C VAL A 77 -8.91 -0.75 7.24
N TRP A 78 -9.49 -0.95 8.42
CA TRP A 78 -8.77 -0.94 9.68
C TRP A 78 -8.82 -2.30 10.38
N GLU A 79 -9.42 -3.30 9.72
CA GLU A 79 -9.48 -4.67 10.18
C GLU A 79 -9.00 -5.61 9.08
N PRO A 80 -8.05 -6.50 9.34
CA PRO A 80 -7.28 -6.57 10.59
C PRO A 80 -6.38 -5.36 10.77
N ALA A 81 -6.11 -4.98 12.01
CA ALA A 81 -5.24 -3.84 12.29
C ALA A 81 -3.81 -4.15 11.86
N TRP A 82 -3.15 -3.16 11.28
CA TRP A 82 -1.77 -3.33 10.86
C TRP A 82 -0.84 -3.50 12.06
N SER A 83 0.14 -4.41 11.90
CA SER A 83 1.22 -4.58 12.87
C SER A 83 2.54 -4.79 12.13
N ILE A 84 3.64 -4.59 12.83
CA ILE A 84 4.97 -4.77 12.25
C ILE A 84 5.20 -6.19 11.73
N GLU A 85 4.47 -7.16 12.25
CA GLU A 85 4.57 -8.55 11.81
C GLU A 85 4.10 -8.75 10.37
N MET A 86 3.30 -7.82 9.85
CA MET A 86 2.79 -7.87 8.47
C MET A 86 3.81 -7.36 7.47
N ALA A 87 4.85 -6.66 7.94
CA ALA A 87 5.90 -6.15 7.07
C ALA A 87 6.84 -7.26 6.63
N SER A 88 7.61 -7.01 5.56
CA SER A 88 8.61 -7.96 5.10
C SER A 88 9.70 -8.16 6.16
N ASP A 89 10.44 -9.27 6.04
CA ASP A 89 11.52 -9.57 6.99
C ASP A 89 12.57 -8.46 7.05
N GLU A 90 12.88 -7.88 5.89
CA GLU A 90 13.84 -6.79 5.80
C GLU A 90 13.36 -5.56 6.57
N VAL A 91 12.11 -5.19 6.37
CA VAL A 91 11.53 -4.03 7.06
C VAL A 91 11.42 -4.28 8.55
N ARG A 92 11.03 -5.48 8.95
CA ARG A 92 10.93 -5.82 10.37
C ARG A 92 12.29 -5.73 11.06
N ALA A 93 13.34 -6.18 10.38
CA ALA A 93 14.70 -6.11 10.92
C ALA A 93 15.14 -4.66 11.12
N GLU A 94 14.88 -3.81 10.13
CA GLU A 94 15.25 -2.40 10.20
C GLU A 94 14.47 -1.65 11.28
N LEU A 95 13.16 -1.80 11.30
CA LEU A 95 12.31 -1.10 12.27
C LEU A 95 12.51 -1.67 13.68
N GLY A 96 12.69 -2.97 13.78
CA GLY A 96 12.95 -3.61 15.06
C GLY A 96 14.28 -3.19 15.66
N ALA A 97 15.32 -3.08 14.83
CA ALA A 97 16.63 -2.65 15.29
C ALA A 97 16.64 -1.20 15.76
N ASN A 98 15.80 -0.36 15.13
CA ASN A 98 15.74 1.07 15.46
C ASN A 98 14.81 1.38 16.63
N ARG A 99 14.14 0.41 17.16
CA ARG A 99 13.18 0.59 18.25
C ARG A 99 13.85 0.75 19.60
N PHE A 100 15.01 0.22 19.71
CA PHE A 100 15.74 0.16 20.98
C PHE A 100 17.05 0.95 20.90
#